data_e62eebdb2f9833bd6093f0e4b02769e5
#
_entry.id   e62eebdb2f9833bd6093f0e4b02769e5
#
_cell.length_a   1.000
_cell.length_b   1.000
_cell.length_c   1.000
_cell.angle_alpha   90.00
_cell.angle_beta   90.00
_cell.angle_gamma   90.00
#
_symmetry.space_group_name_H-M   'P 1'
#
loop_
_entity.id
_entity.type
_entity.pdbx_description
1 polymer ?
#
loop_
_entity_poly.entity_id
_entity_poly.type
_entity_poly.pdbx_seq_one_letter_code
_entity_poly.pdbx_strand_id
1 'polypeptide(L)'
;MEIYDGNQWTGILATSPELHTGGTRGLGAGGNTGSDIDVIEYWNISSTGNAIDFGNLTSNRQYIGNGQASSRTRGLFMGGREPSYVASIEFVTISSTGDAVNFGSLTDAGHYAMVGSSSTRAIAIGRYDGSNVVNVIDYVTIAQTGNAVDFGDAVEAGSDGGGSASPTRMLAFCGNNPSKTNTIQYVTISTLGNAANFGDLTNAVRSQISASSNAVRACTYGGHDTSNRVNHIEFVTIATLGNSFDFGDL
;
A
#
# COMPACT_ATOMS: atom_id res chain seq x y z
N MET A 1 -12.10 -25.78 14.28
CA MET A 1 -11.82 -26.47 15.57
C MET A 1 -13.08 -26.40 16.38
N GLU A 2 -13.47 -27.47 17.01
CA GLU A 2 -14.63 -27.49 17.92
C GLU A 2 -14.13 -27.84 19.31
N ILE A 3 -14.73 -27.24 20.32
CA ILE A 3 -14.49 -27.57 21.72
C ILE A 3 -15.78 -28.12 22.32
N TYR A 4 -15.68 -29.21 23.08
CA TYR A 4 -16.76 -29.76 23.86
C TYR A 4 -16.76 -29.15 25.26
N ASP A 5 -17.82 -28.45 25.62
CA ASP A 5 -17.94 -27.77 26.91
C ASP A 5 -18.48 -28.67 28.07
N GLY A 6 -18.66 -29.96 27.77
CA GLY A 6 -19.28 -30.93 28.70
C GLY A 6 -20.76 -31.18 28.41
N ASN A 7 -21.39 -30.40 27.54
CA ASN A 7 -22.79 -30.55 27.18
C ASN A 7 -23.02 -30.57 25.68
N GLN A 8 -22.26 -29.75 24.92
CA GLN A 8 -22.37 -29.65 23.46
C GLN A 8 -21.01 -29.34 22.82
N TRP A 9 -20.88 -29.66 21.53
CA TRP A 9 -19.78 -29.21 20.69
C TRP A 9 -20.02 -27.77 20.23
N THR A 10 -19.10 -26.88 20.52
CA THR A 10 -19.16 -25.49 20.08
C THR A 10 -18.05 -25.24 19.06
N GLY A 11 -18.44 -24.77 17.89
CA GLY A 11 -17.48 -24.33 16.88
C GLY A 11 -16.73 -23.10 17.36
N ILE A 12 -15.41 -23.20 17.45
CA ILE A 12 -14.59 -22.00 17.62
C ILE A 12 -14.47 -21.38 16.24
N LEU A 13 -15.08 -20.24 16.04
CA LEU A 13 -14.68 -19.32 15.01
C LEU A 13 -13.27 -18.86 15.39
N ALA A 14 -12.25 -19.57 14.89
CA ALA A 14 -10.90 -19.04 14.89
C ALA A 14 -10.93 -17.79 14.02
N THR A 15 -11.14 -16.64 14.62
CA THR A 15 -10.79 -15.40 13.97
C THR A 15 -9.29 -15.46 13.80
N SER A 16 -8.85 -15.69 12.57
CA SER A 16 -7.43 -15.54 12.24
C SER A 16 -6.96 -14.20 12.79
N PRO A 17 -5.87 -14.15 13.56
CA PRO A 17 -5.27 -12.88 13.97
C PRO A 17 -4.82 -12.04 12.77
N GLU A 18 -4.81 -12.61 11.59
CA GLU A 18 -4.44 -12.05 10.31
C GLU A 18 -5.60 -11.32 9.58
N LEU A 19 -6.75 -11.13 10.20
CA LEU A 19 -7.76 -10.24 9.64
C LEU A 19 -7.18 -8.82 9.57
N HIS A 20 -6.99 -8.33 8.36
CA HIS A 20 -6.65 -6.94 8.03
C HIS A 20 -7.78 -6.00 8.46
N THR A 21 -8.08 -5.97 9.71
CA THR A 21 -9.06 -5.04 10.26
C THR A 21 -8.33 -4.08 11.18
N GLY A 22 -7.73 -3.04 10.62
CA GLY A 22 -7.15 -1.91 11.36
C GLY A 22 -8.18 -1.07 12.11
N GLY A 23 -9.38 -1.60 12.32
CA GLY A 23 -10.50 -0.85 12.86
C GLY A 23 -11.31 -0.20 11.74
N THR A 24 -12.03 0.87 12.09
CA THR A 24 -12.95 1.58 11.17
C THR A 24 -12.35 2.88 10.60
N ARG A 25 -11.07 3.16 10.84
CA ARG A 25 -10.42 4.39 10.37
C ARG A 25 -9.63 4.15 9.09
N GLY A 26 -9.93 4.93 8.06
CA GLY A 26 -9.05 5.17 6.93
C GLY A 26 -8.23 6.43 7.19
N LEU A 27 -6.96 6.43 6.78
CA LEU A 27 -6.03 7.55 6.94
C LEU A 27 -5.54 8.03 5.59
N GLY A 28 -5.45 9.33 5.41
CA GLY A 28 -4.77 9.99 4.31
C GLY A 28 -3.81 11.04 4.82
N ALA A 29 -2.68 11.24 4.15
CA ALA A 29 -1.68 12.18 4.62
C ALA A 29 -0.96 12.91 3.49
N GLY A 30 -0.56 14.14 3.78
CA GLY A 30 0.18 14.98 2.85
C GLY A 30 -0.63 15.39 1.62
N GLY A 31 0.05 15.76 0.57
CA GLY A 31 -0.55 16.20 -0.68
C GLY A 31 -0.15 17.61 -1.07
N ASN A 32 -0.82 18.16 -2.09
CA ASN A 32 -0.55 19.50 -2.60
C ASN A 32 -1.84 20.26 -2.88
N THR A 33 -1.98 21.42 -2.29
CA THR A 33 -3.12 22.34 -2.44
C THR A 33 -2.70 23.70 -3.05
N GLY A 34 -1.61 23.69 -3.83
CA GLY A 34 -0.91 24.88 -4.31
C GLY A 34 0.49 24.97 -3.65
N SER A 35 0.63 24.40 -2.49
CA SER A 35 1.90 24.07 -1.82
C SER A 35 1.78 22.71 -1.15
N ASP A 36 2.90 22.06 -0.87
CA ASP A 36 2.91 20.79 -0.18
C ASP A 36 2.40 20.97 1.25
N ILE A 37 1.64 19.99 1.76
CA ILE A 37 1.03 20.03 3.10
C ILE A 37 1.47 18.81 3.91
N ASP A 38 1.35 18.95 5.25
CA ASP A 38 1.69 17.91 6.22
C ASP A 38 0.46 17.29 6.90
N VAL A 39 -0.74 17.73 6.54
CA VAL A 39 -1.98 17.32 7.20
C VAL A 39 -2.20 15.82 7.07
N ILE A 40 -2.57 15.19 8.19
CA ILE A 40 -3.10 13.83 8.24
C ILE A 40 -4.58 13.92 8.56
N GLU A 41 -5.39 13.30 7.74
CA GLU A 41 -6.83 13.21 7.93
C GLU A 41 -7.26 11.76 8.11
N TYR A 42 -8.39 11.56 8.80
CA TYR A 42 -9.02 10.25 8.88
C TYR A 42 -10.52 10.32 8.63
N TRP A 43 -11.08 9.22 8.20
CA TRP A 43 -12.52 9.02 8.06
C TRP A 43 -12.94 7.66 8.62
N ASN A 44 -14.21 7.55 8.96
CA ASN A 44 -14.76 6.28 9.38
C ASN A 44 -15.23 5.48 8.16
N ILE A 45 -14.61 4.32 7.92
CA ILE A 45 -14.92 3.46 6.76
C ILE A 45 -16.35 2.88 6.84
N SER A 46 -16.89 2.71 8.05
CA SER A 46 -18.20 2.09 8.26
C SER A 46 -19.38 3.07 8.24
N SER A 47 -19.13 4.37 8.07
CA SER A 47 -20.17 5.40 7.98
C SER A 47 -19.80 6.47 6.96
N THR A 48 -20.80 7.08 6.34
CA THR A 48 -20.59 8.25 5.50
C THR A 48 -20.25 9.47 6.37
N GLY A 49 -19.42 10.37 5.86
CA GLY A 49 -19.01 11.59 6.57
C GLY A 49 -17.78 12.22 5.94
N ASN A 50 -17.48 13.43 6.37
CA ASN A 50 -16.27 14.12 5.96
C ASN A 50 -15.05 13.57 6.67
N ALA A 51 -13.88 13.77 6.09
CA ALA A 51 -12.62 13.55 6.78
C ALA A 51 -12.47 14.53 7.95
N ILE A 52 -11.77 14.09 8.97
CA ILE A 52 -11.53 14.82 10.21
C ILE A 52 -10.01 14.89 10.40
N ASP A 53 -9.54 16.01 10.92
CA ASP A 53 -8.15 16.21 11.27
C ASP A 53 -7.67 15.13 12.25
N PHE A 54 -6.54 14.50 11.91
CA PHE A 54 -5.87 13.51 12.74
C PHE A 54 -4.63 14.08 13.43
N GLY A 55 -3.88 14.96 12.76
CA GLY A 55 -2.60 15.52 13.14
C GLY A 55 -1.75 15.83 11.91
N ASN A 56 -0.44 15.92 12.08
CA ASN A 56 0.45 16.31 10.99
C ASN A 56 1.60 15.30 10.81
N LEU A 57 2.11 15.22 9.58
CA LEU A 57 3.43 14.65 9.30
C LEU A 57 4.51 15.54 9.93
N THR A 58 5.72 15.02 10.03
CA THR A 58 6.86 15.81 10.55
C THR A 58 7.29 16.93 9.59
N SER A 59 6.83 16.87 8.34
CA SER A 59 7.11 17.86 7.30
C SER A 59 6.09 17.83 6.17
N ASN A 60 5.94 18.96 5.46
CA ASN A 60 5.08 19.07 4.28
C ASN A 60 5.54 18.10 3.19
N ARG A 61 4.65 17.26 2.67
CA ARG A 61 5.04 16.19 1.76
C ARG A 61 3.94 15.80 0.78
N GLN A 62 4.33 15.53 -0.45
CA GLN A 62 3.46 14.94 -1.47
C GLN A 62 4.06 13.65 -2.03
N TYR A 63 3.27 12.91 -2.80
CA TYR A 63 3.69 11.69 -3.50
C TYR A 63 4.22 10.59 -2.57
N ILE A 64 3.65 10.50 -1.38
CA ILE A 64 3.89 9.42 -0.42
C ILE A 64 3.52 8.08 -1.05
N GLY A 65 4.12 6.99 -0.57
CA GLY A 65 3.85 5.65 -1.09
C GLY A 65 2.35 5.33 -1.22
N ASN A 66 1.97 4.81 -2.38
CA ASN A 66 0.59 4.57 -2.76
C ASN A 66 0.17 3.13 -2.43
N GLY A 67 -0.75 2.97 -1.50
CA GLY A 67 -1.29 1.69 -1.06
C GLY A 67 -1.51 1.62 0.45
N GLN A 68 -1.53 0.42 0.97
CA GLN A 68 -1.85 0.14 2.37
C GLN A 68 -0.59 -0.26 3.15
N ALA A 69 0.00 0.66 3.89
CA ALA A 69 1.12 0.38 4.80
C ALA A 69 0.67 0.50 6.25
N SER A 70 0.05 -0.54 6.79
CA SER A 70 -0.51 -0.50 8.15
C SER A 70 -0.57 -1.86 8.83
N SER A 71 -0.63 -1.82 10.15
CA SER A 71 -1.11 -2.91 10.99
C SER A 71 -2.45 -2.54 11.62
N ARG A 72 -2.92 -3.32 12.56
CA ARG A 72 -4.13 -2.98 13.35
C ARG A 72 -3.95 -1.74 14.23
N THR A 73 -2.73 -1.34 14.52
CA THR A 73 -2.42 -0.27 15.48
C THR A 73 -1.66 0.89 14.88
N ARG A 74 -0.86 0.67 13.85
CA ARG A 74 0.01 1.67 13.23
C ARG A 74 -0.31 1.85 11.76
N GLY A 75 -0.42 3.11 11.31
CA GLY A 75 -0.38 3.51 9.92
C GLY A 75 1.00 4.09 9.60
N LEU A 76 1.60 3.69 8.49
CA LEU A 76 2.92 4.14 8.04
C LEU A 76 2.80 4.98 6.77
N PHE A 77 3.61 6.02 6.70
CA PHE A 77 3.77 6.89 5.53
C PHE A 77 5.22 6.79 5.04
N MET A 78 5.42 6.28 3.83
CA MET A 78 6.73 5.87 3.35
C MET A 78 7.18 6.71 2.15
N GLY A 79 8.35 7.34 2.25
CA GLY A 79 8.93 8.15 1.19
C GLY A 79 8.14 9.42 0.87
N GLY A 80 8.28 9.89 -0.35
CA GLY A 80 7.60 11.07 -0.84
C GLY A 80 8.57 12.15 -1.32
N ARG A 81 8.04 13.37 -1.48
CA ARG A 81 8.81 14.54 -1.92
C ARG A 81 8.51 15.75 -1.07
N GLU A 82 9.57 16.43 -0.60
CA GLU A 82 9.57 17.65 0.20
C GLU A 82 10.86 18.43 -0.01
N PRO A 83 10.85 19.56 -0.51
CA PRO A 83 10.99 19.89 -1.91
C PRO A 83 11.89 18.91 -2.68
N SER A 84 12.69 18.13 -1.96
CA SER A 84 13.53 17.03 -2.47
C SER A 84 12.88 15.68 -2.18
N TYR A 85 13.37 14.63 -2.83
CA TYR A 85 12.95 13.24 -2.54
C TYR A 85 13.42 12.83 -1.15
N VAL A 86 12.55 12.14 -0.42
CA VAL A 86 12.86 11.72 0.96
C VAL A 86 12.76 10.22 1.12
N ALA A 87 13.60 9.68 2.00
CA ALA A 87 13.56 8.28 2.39
C ALA A 87 12.75 8.06 3.67
N SER A 88 12.34 9.12 4.37
CA SER A 88 11.71 9.02 5.69
C SER A 88 10.46 8.15 5.68
N ILE A 89 10.37 7.32 6.69
CA ILE A 89 9.17 6.57 7.06
C ILE A 89 8.66 7.18 8.36
N GLU A 90 7.39 7.51 8.40
CA GLU A 90 6.71 8.03 9.57
C GLU A 90 5.52 7.15 9.92
N PHE A 91 5.09 7.19 11.16
CA PHE A 91 3.93 6.43 11.60
C PHE A 91 3.05 7.18 12.58
N VAL A 92 1.80 6.76 12.64
CA VAL A 92 0.83 7.18 13.66
C VAL A 92 0.23 5.96 14.35
N THR A 93 -0.27 6.16 15.57
CA THR A 93 -1.12 5.18 16.26
C THR A 93 -2.57 5.40 15.82
N ILE A 94 -3.16 4.47 15.07
CA ILE A 94 -4.46 4.65 14.41
C ILE A 94 -5.60 4.96 15.40
N SER A 95 -5.55 4.43 16.61
CA SER A 95 -6.62 4.59 17.61
C SER A 95 -6.66 5.96 18.29
N SER A 96 -5.58 6.74 18.23
CA SER A 96 -5.47 8.05 18.86
C SER A 96 -4.98 9.10 17.87
N THR A 97 -5.69 10.24 17.79
CA THR A 97 -5.25 11.38 17.00
C THR A 97 -3.96 11.97 17.55
N GLY A 98 -3.15 12.54 16.69
CA GLY A 98 -1.85 13.15 17.02
C GLY A 98 -0.90 13.11 15.83
N ASP A 99 0.19 13.83 15.96
CA ASP A 99 1.20 13.97 14.93
C ASP A 99 1.96 12.66 14.70
N ALA A 100 2.43 12.49 13.46
CA ALA A 100 3.29 11.38 13.10
C ALA A 100 4.65 11.50 13.77
N VAL A 101 5.25 10.37 14.05
CA VAL A 101 6.60 10.27 14.58
C VAL A 101 7.50 9.53 13.60
N ASN A 102 8.78 9.85 13.63
CA ASN A 102 9.76 9.16 12.81
C ASN A 102 9.77 7.66 13.12
N PHE A 103 9.67 6.85 12.08
CA PHE A 103 9.82 5.40 12.15
C PHE A 103 11.22 4.94 11.80
N GLY A 104 11.82 5.54 10.77
CA GLY A 104 13.09 5.19 10.16
C GLY A 104 13.15 5.69 8.72
N SER A 105 13.89 5.02 7.87
CA SER A 105 14.06 5.40 6.46
C SER A 105 14.00 4.20 5.54
N LEU A 106 13.54 4.39 4.31
CA LEU A 106 13.76 3.49 3.17
C LEU A 106 15.27 3.39 2.90
N THR A 107 15.69 2.40 2.14
CA THR A 107 17.10 2.25 1.73
C THR A 107 17.59 3.42 0.89
N ASP A 108 16.71 4.00 0.07
CA ASP A 108 16.98 5.17 -0.75
C ASP A 108 15.79 6.14 -0.75
N ALA A 109 16.09 7.42 -0.97
CA ALA A 109 15.07 8.45 -1.12
C ALA A 109 14.28 8.25 -2.44
N GLY A 110 13.00 8.58 -2.40
CA GLY A 110 12.18 8.52 -3.60
C GLY A 110 10.70 8.69 -3.31
N HIS A 111 9.90 8.77 -4.37
CA HIS A 111 8.46 8.95 -4.30
C HIS A 111 7.71 7.98 -5.20
N TYR A 112 6.38 7.91 -5.01
CA TYR A 112 5.51 7.02 -5.77
C TYR A 112 5.83 5.52 -5.61
N ALA A 113 6.37 5.10 -4.47
CA ALA A 113 6.50 3.68 -4.16
C ALA A 113 5.11 3.03 -4.09
N MET A 114 5.00 1.82 -4.59
CA MET A 114 3.81 0.98 -4.41
C MET A 114 3.94 0.27 -3.07
N VAL A 115 3.01 0.52 -2.15
CA VAL A 115 3.13 -0.01 -0.78
C VAL A 115 2.02 -0.98 -0.43
N GLY A 116 2.35 -1.98 0.37
CA GLY A 116 1.40 -2.94 0.90
C GLY A 116 1.90 -3.56 2.19
N SER A 117 1.02 -4.16 2.98
CA SER A 117 1.41 -4.73 4.25
C SER A 117 0.60 -5.96 4.66
N SER A 118 1.23 -6.81 5.47
CA SER A 118 0.54 -7.71 6.38
C SER A 118 0.36 -7.03 7.74
N SER A 119 -0.14 -7.76 8.73
CA SER A 119 -0.19 -7.27 10.10
C SER A 119 1.19 -7.00 10.74
N THR A 120 2.27 -7.51 10.14
CA THR A 120 3.61 -7.48 10.72
C THR A 120 4.65 -6.76 9.88
N ARG A 121 4.56 -6.82 8.56
CA ARG A 121 5.52 -6.22 7.63
C ARG A 121 4.83 -5.26 6.68
N ALA A 122 5.41 -4.08 6.49
CA ALA A 122 5.11 -3.18 5.38
C ALA A 122 6.22 -3.28 4.34
N ILE A 123 5.83 -3.30 3.08
CA ILE A 123 6.71 -3.46 1.92
C ILE A 123 6.48 -2.27 0.98
N ALA A 124 7.56 -1.72 0.45
CA ALA A 124 7.54 -0.71 -0.61
C ALA A 124 8.25 -1.27 -1.84
N ILE A 125 7.57 -1.29 -2.97
CA ILE A 125 8.11 -1.79 -4.25
C ILE A 125 8.29 -0.62 -5.21
N GLY A 126 9.48 -0.52 -5.79
CA GLY A 126 9.81 0.48 -6.78
C GLY A 126 9.68 1.91 -6.25
N ARG A 127 10.10 2.86 -7.00
CA ARG A 127 9.94 4.30 -6.79
C ARG A 127 10.71 5.08 -7.84
N TYR A 128 10.52 6.37 -7.90
CA TYR A 128 11.38 7.29 -8.67
C TYR A 128 12.35 7.98 -7.72
N ASP A 129 13.66 7.80 -7.92
CA ASP A 129 14.73 8.30 -7.04
C ASP A 129 15.16 9.75 -7.35
N GLY A 130 14.57 10.34 -8.39
CA GLY A 130 14.93 11.67 -8.90
C GLY A 130 15.69 11.63 -10.21
N SER A 131 16.17 10.48 -10.60
CA SER A 131 16.89 10.24 -11.87
C SER A 131 16.31 9.06 -12.62
N ASN A 132 15.96 8.00 -11.91
CA ASN A 132 15.51 6.75 -12.49
C ASN A 132 14.30 6.18 -11.75
N VAL A 133 13.54 5.37 -12.44
CA VAL A 133 12.60 4.45 -11.81
C VAL A 133 13.39 3.21 -11.40
N VAL A 134 13.31 2.82 -10.12
CA VAL A 134 14.09 1.72 -9.57
C VAL A 134 13.23 0.50 -9.28
N ASN A 135 13.87 -0.68 -9.21
CA ASN A 135 13.21 -1.96 -8.93
C ASN A 135 13.38 -2.44 -7.48
N VAL A 136 13.96 -1.63 -6.62
CA VAL A 136 14.23 -1.98 -5.22
C VAL A 136 12.93 -2.31 -4.48
N ILE A 137 12.97 -3.35 -3.67
CA ILE A 137 11.91 -3.69 -2.72
C ILE A 137 12.46 -3.54 -1.32
N ASP A 138 11.84 -2.66 -0.55
CA ASP A 138 12.15 -2.42 0.85
C ASP A 138 11.08 -3.01 1.78
N TYR A 139 11.46 -3.42 2.98
CA TYR A 139 10.49 -3.77 4.01
C TYR A 139 10.87 -3.26 5.40
N VAL A 140 9.86 -3.11 6.23
CA VAL A 140 9.99 -2.82 7.66
C VAL A 140 9.11 -3.75 8.49
N THR A 141 9.52 -4.03 9.73
CA THR A 141 8.66 -4.70 10.73
C THR A 141 7.84 -3.63 11.44
N ILE A 142 6.52 -3.59 11.24
CA ILE A 142 5.64 -2.49 11.67
C ILE A 142 5.65 -2.25 13.18
N ALA A 143 5.82 -3.31 13.97
CA ALA A 143 5.79 -3.21 15.44
C ALA A 143 7.02 -2.54 16.03
N GLN A 144 8.13 -2.46 15.29
CA GLN A 144 9.41 -1.95 15.76
C GLN A 144 9.93 -0.85 14.83
N THR A 145 10.23 0.32 15.36
CA THR A 145 10.85 1.41 14.60
C THR A 145 12.26 1.02 14.17
N GLY A 146 12.67 1.48 12.99
CA GLY A 146 13.97 1.21 12.40
C GLY A 146 13.97 1.43 10.91
N ASN A 147 15.14 1.44 10.31
CA ASN A 147 15.26 1.60 8.86
C ASN A 147 14.76 0.35 8.13
N ALA A 148 14.29 0.57 6.91
CA ALA A 148 13.97 -0.51 6.01
C ALA A 148 15.21 -1.34 5.66
N VAL A 149 14.95 -2.58 5.35
CA VAL A 149 15.95 -3.55 4.91
C VAL A 149 15.57 -3.99 3.50
N ASP A 150 16.55 -4.23 2.67
CA ASP A 150 16.37 -4.79 1.35
C ASP A 150 15.61 -6.12 1.43
N PHE A 151 14.55 -6.23 0.65
CA PHE A 151 13.71 -7.42 0.53
C PHE A 151 14.12 -8.25 -0.69
N GLY A 152 14.53 -7.59 -1.76
CA GLY A 152 14.82 -8.11 -3.08
C GLY A 152 14.47 -7.11 -4.19
N ASP A 153 14.31 -7.59 -5.41
CA ASP A 153 14.03 -6.77 -6.59
C ASP A 153 12.66 -7.07 -7.20
N ALA A 154 12.01 -6.03 -7.72
CA ALA A 154 10.85 -6.15 -8.57
C ALA A 154 11.20 -6.80 -9.92
N VAL A 155 10.25 -7.47 -10.55
CA VAL A 155 10.42 -8.04 -11.91
C VAL A 155 10.69 -6.91 -12.91
N GLU A 156 9.95 -5.82 -12.76
CA GLU A 156 10.13 -4.59 -13.53
C GLU A 156 10.24 -3.42 -12.57
N ALA A 157 11.15 -2.50 -12.84
CA ALA A 157 11.19 -1.23 -12.17
C ALA A 157 9.85 -0.50 -12.39
N GLY A 158 9.33 0.15 -11.36
CA GLY A 158 8.05 0.82 -11.46
C GLY A 158 7.89 1.92 -10.40
N SER A 159 7.16 2.95 -10.76
CA SER A 159 6.71 4.00 -9.86
C SER A 159 5.31 4.45 -10.24
N ASP A 160 4.60 5.11 -9.32
CA ASP A 160 3.28 5.71 -9.61
C ASP A 160 2.18 4.67 -9.92
N GLY A 161 2.43 3.42 -9.56
CA GLY A 161 1.45 2.33 -9.59
C GLY A 161 0.68 2.23 -8.27
N GLY A 162 -0.21 1.24 -8.18
CA GLY A 162 -0.96 0.91 -6.97
C GLY A 162 -0.35 -0.26 -6.21
N GLY A 163 -0.34 -0.19 -4.89
CA GLY A 163 0.04 -1.31 -4.04
C GLY A 163 -1.13 -1.80 -3.20
N SER A 164 -1.25 -3.11 -3.03
CA SER A 164 -2.20 -3.70 -2.09
C SER A 164 -1.73 -5.07 -1.61
N ALA A 165 -2.32 -5.58 -0.54
CA ALA A 165 -1.85 -6.84 0.02
C ALA A 165 -2.96 -7.67 0.66
N SER A 166 -2.73 -8.97 0.71
CA SER A 166 -3.37 -9.90 1.65
C SER A 166 -2.42 -10.16 2.83
N PRO A 167 -2.81 -10.94 3.83
CA PRO A 167 -1.90 -11.34 4.90
C PRO A 167 -0.60 -12.02 4.43
N THR A 168 -0.58 -12.60 3.24
CA THR A 168 0.54 -13.41 2.74
C THR A 168 1.24 -12.85 1.51
N ARG A 169 0.55 -12.11 0.67
CA ARG A 169 1.08 -11.58 -0.59
C ARG A 169 0.86 -10.08 -0.68
N MET A 170 1.88 -9.37 -1.11
CA MET A 170 1.76 -8.00 -1.59
C MET A 170 1.79 -8.02 -3.11
N LEU A 171 0.89 -7.24 -3.73
CA LEU A 171 0.80 -7.02 -5.16
C LEU A 171 1.15 -5.56 -5.49
N ALA A 172 1.96 -5.38 -6.52
CA ALA A 172 2.21 -4.09 -7.14
C ALA A 172 1.61 -4.10 -8.56
N PHE A 173 0.76 -3.13 -8.81
CA PHE A 173 0.01 -3.02 -10.07
C PHE A 173 0.63 -1.95 -10.94
N CYS A 174 1.12 -2.36 -12.08
CA CYS A 174 1.69 -1.53 -13.14
C CYS A 174 2.60 -0.40 -12.62
N GLY A 175 2.62 0.69 -13.31
CA GLY A 175 3.42 1.87 -12.98
C GLY A 175 4.11 2.44 -14.21
N ASN A 176 4.90 3.46 -13.99
CA ASN A 176 5.68 4.12 -15.02
C ASN A 176 7.11 3.58 -15.00
N ASN A 177 7.57 3.01 -16.13
CA ASN A 177 8.94 2.54 -16.33
C ASN A 177 9.34 2.65 -17.81
N PRO A 178 10.07 3.56 -18.16
CA PRO A 178 9.79 4.85 -18.75
C PRO A 178 8.55 4.86 -19.65
N SER A 179 8.02 3.69 -19.99
CA SER A 179 6.73 3.48 -20.65
C SER A 179 5.76 2.80 -19.70
N LYS A 180 4.49 2.86 -20.02
CA LYS A 180 3.43 2.21 -19.26
C LYS A 180 3.54 0.72 -19.33
N THR A 181 3.24 0.08 -18.23
CA THR A 181 3.08 -1.36 -18.17
C THR A 181 1.69 -1.72 -17.66
N ASN A 182 1.26 -2.94 -17.93
CA ASN A 182 0.08 -3.53 -17.36
C ASN A 182 0.45 -4.68 -16.40
N THR A 183 1.73 -4.87 -16.16
CA THR A 183 2.27 -5.97 -15.35
C THR A 183 1.77 -5.89 -13.92
N ILE A 184 1.29 -6.99 -13.40
CA ILE A 184 1.04 -7.20 -11.99
C ILE A 184 2.16 -8.09 -11.47
N GLN A 185 2.84 -7.65 -10.43
CA GLN A 185 3.89 -8.41 -9.78
C GLN A 185 3.60 -8.59 -8.30
N TYR A 186 4.15 -9.63 -7.69
CA TYR A 186 3.89 -9.94 -6.29
C TYR A 186 5.11 -10.45 -5.56
N VAL A 187 5.09 -10.28 -4.23
CA VAL A 187 6.01 -10.93 -3.30
C VAL A 187 5.23 -11.70 -2.23
N THR A 188 5.85 -12.75 -1.69
CA THR A 188 5.37 -13.43 -0.48
C THR A 188 5.92 -12.68 0.73
N ILE A 189 5.06 -12.02 1.52
CA ILE A 189 5.48 -11.07 2.56
C ILE A 189 6.37 -11.69 3.64
N SER A 190 6.20 -12.97 3.95
CA SER A 190 6.94 -13.65 5.01
C SER A 190 8.36 -14.08 4.62
N THR A 191 8.66 -14.16 3.33
CA THR A 191 9.96 -14.65 2.82
C THR A 191 10.62 -13.58 1.96
N LEU A 192 11.91 -13.31 2.23
CA LEU A 192 12.70 -12.42 1.39
C LEU A 192 12.93 -13.02 0.00
N GLY A 193 13.10 -12.17 -0.98
CA GLY A 193 13.42 -12.54 -2.36
C GLY A 193 12.75 -11.64 -3.39
N ASN A 194 13.13 -11.81 -4.63
CA ASN A 194 12.62 -11.01 -5.72
C ASN A 194 11.12 -11.25 -5.98
N ALA A 195 10.47 -10.24 -6.51
CA ALA A 195 9.10 -10.36 -6.98
C ALA A 195 8.99 -11.37 -8.12
N ALA A 196 7.80 -11.92 -8.27
CA ALA A 196 7.44 -12.77 -9.39
C ALA A 196 6.28 -12.15 -10.17
N ASN A 197 6.18 -12.50 -11.46
CA ASN A 197 5.05 -12.09 -12.29
C ASN A 197 3.76 -12.74 -11.74
N PHE A 198 2.72 -11.93 -11.58
CA PHE A 198 1.39 -12.39 -11.17
C PHE A 198 0.46 -12.57 -12.37
N GLY A 199 0.52 -11.67 -13.33
CA GLY A 199 -0.33 -11.55 -14.51
C GLY A 199 -0.35 -10.09 -14.98
N ASP A 200 -1.36 -9.73 -15.76
CA ASP A 200 -1.49 -8.41 -16.35
C ASP A 200 -2.85 -7.78 -16.05
N LEU A 201 -2.90 -6.46 -15.97
CA LEU A 201 -4.14 -5.69 -16.11
C LEU A 201 -4.63 -5.78 -17.56
N THR A 202 -5.92 -5.63 -17.78
CA THR A 202 -6.51 -5.64 -19.12
C THR A 202 -6.03 -4.46 -19.96
N ASN A 203 -5.70 -3.37 -19.30
CA ASN A 203 -5.20 -2.15 -19.94
C ASN A 203 -3.88 -1.67 -19.32
N ALA A 204 -2.96 -1.18 -20.14
CA ALA A 204 -1.76 -0.53 -19.65
C ALA A 204 -2.10 0.86 -19.10
N VAL A 205 -1.97 1.01 -17.80
CA VAL A 205 -2.25 2.26 -17.08
C VAL A 205 -0.95 2.81 -16.51
N ARG A 206 -0.68 4.06 -16.78
CA ARG A 206 0.63 4.66 -16.50
C ARG A 206 0.81 5.16 -15.09
N SER A 207 -0.14 5.88 -14.55
CA SER A 207 0.07 6.65 -13.33
C SER A 207 -1.23 6.84 -12.58
N GLN A 208 -1.12 7.16 -11.30
CA GLN A 208 -2.25 7.52 -10.47
C GLN A 208 -3.30 6.40 -10.33
N ILE A 209 -2.88 5.16 -10.52
CA ILE A 209 -3.75 4.02 -10.22
C ILE A 209 -3.78 3.84 -8.70
N SER A 210 -4.97 3.77 -8.14
CA SER A 210 -5.15 3.41 -6.74
C SER A 210 -5.48 1.92 -6.63
N ALA A 211 -5.09 1.31 -5.52
CA ALA A 211 -5.41 -0.07 -5.25
C ALA A 211 -5.87 -0.26 -3.80
N SER A 212 -6.78 -1.17 -3.60
CA SER A 212 -7.17 -1.65 -2.27
C SER A 212 -7.49 -3.14 -2.30
N SER A 213 -7.50 -3.76 -1.15
CA SER A 213 -7.76 -5.18 -1.06
C SER A 213 -8.45 -5.59 0.24
N ASN A 214 -9.01 -6.77 0.20
CA ASN A 214 -9.25 -7.57 1.38
C ASN A 214 -8.32 -8.80 1.33
N ALA A 215 -8.52 -9.77 2.22
CA ALA A 215 -7.68 -10.98 2.25
C ALA A 215 -7.76 -11.86 0.99
N VAL A 216 -8.75 -11.64 0.11
CA VAL A 216 -9.05 -12.50 -1.04
C VAL A 216 -8.87 -11.78 -2.37
N ARG A 217 -9.36 -10.56 -2.49
CA ARG A 217 -9.36 -9.78 -3.73
C ARG A 217 -8.60 -8.49 -3.57
N ALA A 218 -7.87 -8.12 -4.61
CA ALA A 218 -7.33 -6.78 -4.81
C ALA A 218 -8.04 -6.15 -6.00
N CYS A 219 -8.44 -4.89 -5.82
CA CYS A 219 -9.05 -4.05 -6.85
C CYS A 219 -8.14 -2.87 -7.16
N THR A 220 -8.14 -2.46 -8.42
CA THR A 220 -7.50 -1.23 -8.89
C THR A 220 -8.55 -0.31 -9.48
N TYR A 221 -8.36 0.99 -9.39
CA TYR A 221 -9.30 1.96 -9.92
C TYR A 221 -8.64 3.14 -10.59
N GLY A 222 -9.25 3.57 -11.68
CA GLY A 222 -8.88 4.75 -12.44
C GLY A 222 -7.48 4.66 -13.01
N GLY A 223 -6.81 5.77 -13.04
CA GLY A 223 -5.48 5.93 -13.58
C GLY A 223 -5.46 6.73 -14.87
N HIS A 224 -4.30 6.78 -15.49
CA HIS A 224 -4.06 7.54 -16.71
C HIS A 224 -3.43 6.65 -17.76
N ASP A 225 -4.15 6.38 -18.83
CA ASP A 225 -3.61 5.73 -20.02
C ASP A 225 -2.72 6.72 -20.83
N THR A 226 -2.24 6.38 -22.01
CA THR A 226 -1.32 7.27 -22.79
C THR A 226 -1.90 8.65 -23.03
N SER A 227 -3.20 8.79 -23.04
CA SER A 227 -3.86 9.97 -23.58
C SER A 227 -4.93 10.53 -22.64
N ASN A 228 -5.56 9.67 -21.83
CA ASN A 228 -6.74 10.05 -21.07
C ASN A 228 -6.71 9.48 -19.65
N ARG A 229 -7.49 10.07 -18.77
CA ARG A 229 -7.88 9.45 -17.52
C ARG A 229 -8.93 8.39 -17.81
N VAL A 230 -8.81 7.25 -17.13
CA VAL A 230 -9.71 6.11 -17.29
C VAL A 230 -10.54 5.90 -16.03
N ASN A 231 -11.70 5.29 -16.20
CA ASN A 231 -12.64 5.02 -15.11
C ASN A 231 -12.74 3.52 -14.75
N HIS A 232 -11.86 2.69 -15.30
CA HIS A 232 -11.92 1.24 -15.09
C HIS A 232 -11.71 0.86 -13.63
N ILE A 233 -12.48 -0.13 -13.19
CA ILE A 233 -12.23 -0.88 -11.97
C ILE A 233 -11.91 -2.31 -12.38
N GLU A 234 -10.75 -2.80 -12.02
CA GLU A 234 -10.32 -4.16 -12.28
C GLU A 234 -10.01 -4.90 -10.98
N PHE A 235 -10.09 -6.21 -10.98
CA PHE A 235 -9.76 -7.00 -9.81
C PHE A 235 -8.98 -8.27 -10.13
N VAL A 236 -8.25 -8.75 -9.13
CA VAL A 236 -7.60 -10.08 -9.13
C VAL A 236 -7.94 -10.84 -7.86
N THR A 237 -7.91 -12.17 -7.93
CA THR A 237 -7.93 -13.03 -6.75
C THR A 237 -6.51 -13.26 -6.28
N ILE A 238 -6.13 -12.74 -5.11
CA ILE A 238 -4.73 -12.67 -4.65
C ILE A 238 -4.06 -14.04 -4.52
N ALA A 239 -4.81 -15.08 -4.20
CA ALA A 239 -4.27 -16.43 -4.00
C ALA A 239 -3.90 -17.14 -5.31
N THR A 240 -4.49 -16.75 -6.44
CA THR A 240 -4.29 -17.41 -7.75
C THR A 240 -3.65 -16.46 -8.74
N LEU A 241 -2.58 -16.91 -9.40
CA LEU A 241 -1.95 -16.12 -10.46
C LEU A 241 -2.89 -16.00 -11.68
N GLY A 242 -2.76 -14.92 -12.40
CA GLY A 242 -3.51 -14.66 -13.64
C GLY A 242 -3.81 -13.18 -13.84
N ASN A 243 -4.35 -12.88 -15.00
CA ASN A 243 -4.70 -11.52 -15.38
C ASN A 243 -5.91 -11.01 -14.58
N SER A 244 -6.05 -9.70 -14.54
CA SER A 244 -7.22 -9.06 -13.94
C SER A 244 -8.49 -9.32 -14.73
N PHE A 245 -9.60 -9.12 -14.05
CA PHE A 245 -10.93 -9.13 -14.60
C PHE A 245 -11.57 -7.77 -14.44
N ASP A 246 -12.40 -7.41 -15.40
CA ASP A 246 -13.24 -6.22 -15.28
C ASP A 246 -14.19 -6.37 -14.09
N PHE A 247 -14.24 -5.32 -13.26
CA PHE A 247 -15.16 -5.20 -12.13
C PHE A 247 -16.31 -4.25 -12.46
N GLY A 248 -16.03 -3.24 -13.28
CA GLY A 248 -16.94 -2.15 -13.65
C GLY A 248 -16.21 -0.81 -13.76
N ASP A 249 -16.95 0.28 -13.67
CA ASP A 249 -16.47 1.64 -13.88
C ASP A 249 -16.72 2.53 -12.66
N LEU A 250 -15.91 3.60 -12.54
CA LEU A 250 -16.09 4.70 -11.58
C LEU A 250 -17.24 5.62 -11.99
#